data_ca843b7abda37fa72de9dbcabf7461d3
#
_entry.id   ca843b7abda37fa72de9dbcabf7461d3
#
_cell.length_a   1.000
_cell.length_b   1.000
_cell.length_c   1.000
_cell.angle_alpha   90.00
_cell.angle_beta   90.00
_cell.angle_gamma   90.00
#
_symmetry.space_group_name_H-M   'P 1'
#
loop_
_entity.id
_entity.type
_entity.pdbx_description
1 polymer ?
#
loop_
_entity_poly.entity_id
_entity_poly.type
_entity_poly.pdbx_seq_one_letter_code
_entity_poly.pdbx_strand_id
1 'polypeptide(L)'
;MADEDQTYNINEMFDERIKKESEKIEFKIGNENFSLLHTQIEDAAFGASKLYLYANDRMVQEVNLEKEIVDLDKNLFSAKGYYYAGILSGKFLDENVGTNRTSFDISDTAEDGSEISMDDIISNVAENVQIYLADYLSEVKGKKEERVRSYIKDEAPQYGHLLKYMREDVEAIKPYLPDCKLDDELYKIKRKFDNQLKKDNQDIIKTLEVGATSLDSYQEKFQKQFAKISEANKASLAEYV
;
A
#
# COMPACT_ATOMS: atom_id res chain seq x y z
N MET A 1 -33.20 -43.77 -13.97
CA MET A 1 -31.83 -43.48 -13.47
C MET A 1 -31.96 -42.14 -12.78
N ALA A 2 -31.96 -42.18 -11.46
CA ALA A 2 -32.11 -40.96 -10.64
C ALA A 2 -30.78 -40.26 -10.59
N ASP A 3 -30.78 -38.98 -10.92
CA ASP A 3 -29.65 -38.07 -10.62
C ASP A 3 -29.53 -37.98 -9.10
N GLU A 4 -28.41 -38.44 -8.58
CA GLU A 4 -28.03 -38.21 -7.20
C GLU A 4 -27.70 -36.71 -7.08
N ASP A 5 -28.57 -35.95 -6.42
CA ASP A 5 -28.32 -34.60 -5.93
C ASP A 5 -27.13 -34.66 -4.94
N GLN A 6 -25.94 -34.45 -5.44
CA GLN A 6 -24.79 -34.15 -4.59
C GLN A 6 -25.01 -32.74 -3.98
N THR A 7 -25.56 -32.74 -2.77
CA THR A 7 -25.61 -31.55 -1.92
C THR A 7 -24.17 -31.23 -1.52
N TYR A 8 -23.54 -30.31 -2.24
CA TYR A 8 -22.23 -29.78 -1.85
C TYR A 8 -22.39 -28.92 -0.61
N ASN A 9 -21.78 -29.36 0.48
CA ASN A 9 -21.69 -28.54 1.69
C ASN A 9 -20.64 -27.44 1.45
N ILE A 10 -21.12 -26.22 1.16
CA ILE A 10 -20.27 -25.08 0.85
C ILE A 10 -19.28 -24.81 2.01
N ASN A 11 -19.66 -25.09 3.26
CA ASN A 11 -18.79 -24.92 4.41
C ASN A 11 -17.63 -25.92 4.41
N GLU A 12 -17.89 -27.20 4.08
CA GLU A 12 -16.82 -28.21 3.98
C GLU A 12 -15.84 -27.90 2.84
N MET A 13 -16.34 -27.45 1.67
CA MET A 13 -15.49 -27.01 0.58
C MET A 13 -14.65 -25.76 0.93
N PHE A 14 -15.16 -24.90 1.80
CA PHE A 14 -14.45 -23.72 2.28
C PHE A 14 -13.36 -24.13 3.28
N ASP A 15 -13.66 -25.03 4.22
CA ASP A 15 -12.73 -25.54 5.22
C ASP A 15 -11.57 -26.33 4.62
N GLU A 16 -11.81 -27.08 3.54
CA GLU A 16 -10.76 -27.82 2.81
C GLU A 16 -9.76 -26.89 2.09
N ARG A 17 -10.16 -25.66 1.75
CA ARG A 17 -9.32 -24.66 1.06
C ARG A 17 -8.57 -23.73 2.01
N ILE A 18 -8.89 -23.73 3.30
CA ILE A 18 -8.22 -22.97 4.33
C ILE A 18 -6.96 -23.72 4.77
N LYS A 19 -5.77 -23.18 4.48
CA LYS A 19 -4.49 -23.83 4.85
C LYS A 19 -3.81 -23.29 6.09
N LYS A 20 -4.27 -22.18 6.65
CA LYS A 20 -3.79 -21.62 7.93
C LYS A 20 -4.99 -21.48 8.85
N GLU A 21 -4.81 -21.70 10.14
CA GLU A 21 -5.85 -21.40 11.12
C GLU A 21 -6.33 -19.95 10.90
N SER A 22 -7.65 -19.80 10.70
CA SER A 22 -8.25 -18.48 10.56
C SER A 22 -8.12 -17.75 11.91
N GLU A 23 -7.66 -16.51 11.87
CA GLU A 23 -7.53 -15.67 13.05
C GLU A 23 -8.61 -14.59 13.04
N LYS A 24 -9.37 -14.51 14.11
CA LYS A 24 -10.39 -13.48 14.29
C LYS A 24 -9.89 -12.44 15.27
N ILE A 25 -9.90 -11.18 14.84
CA ILE A 25 -9.60 -10.03 15.70
C ILE A 25 -10.80 -9.11 15.81
N GLU A 26 -10.84 -8.35 16.91
CA GLU A 26 -11.80 -7.27 17.11
C GLU A 26 -11.04 -5.96 17.31
N PHE A 27 -11.49 -4.90 16.66
CA PHE A 27 -10.88 -3.59 16.77
C PHE A 27 -11.94 -2.49 16.71
N LYS A 28 -11.54 -1.24 17.00
CA LYS A 28 -12.43 -0.08 17.01
C LYS A 28 -11.97 0.97 16.03
N ILE A 29 -12.96 1.58 15.36
CA ILE A 29 -12.77 2.82 14.61
C ILE A 29 -13.72 3.83 15.23
N GLY A 30 -13.18 4.90 15.82
CA GLY A 30 -13.98 5.80 16.63
C GLY A 30 -14.66 5.08 17.81
N ASN A 31 -15.99 5.12 17.84
CA ASN A 31 -16.80 4.42 18.84
C ASN A 31 -17.34 3.06 18.38
N GLU A 32 -17.15 2.69 17.13
CA GLU A 32 -17.72 1.49 16.51
C GLU A 32 -16.78 0.29 16.61
N ASN A 33 -17.35 -0.89 16.84
CA ASN A 33 -16.61 -2.15 16.92
C ASN A 33 -16.73 -2.90 15.59
N PHE A 34 -15.58 -3.41 15.14
CA PHE A 34 -15.47 -4.25 13.95
C PHE A 34 -14.82 -5.58 14.29
N SER A 35 -15.20 -6.60 13.54
CA SER A 35 -14.62 -7.95 13.62
C SER A 35 -14.02 -8.29 12.26
N LEU A 36 -12.73 -8.61 12.23
CA LEU A 36 -12.00 -9.01 11.04
C LEU A 36 -11.52 -10.45 11.19
N LEU A 37 -11.94 -11.31 10.28
CA LEU A 37 -11.46 -12.67 10.17
C LEU A 37 -10.38 -12.71 9.08
N HIS A 38 -9.15 -13.04 9.49
CA HIS A 38 -8.05 -13.29 8.59
C HIS A 38 -8.05 -14.74 8.14
N THR A 39 -7.95 -15.00 6.83
CA THR A 39 -7.80 -16.34 6.31
C THR A 39 -6.93 -16.36 5.05
N GLN A 40 -6.39 -17.53 4.71
CA GLN A 40 -5.64 -17.77 3.48
C GLN A 40 -6.34 -18.87 2.68
N ILE A 41 -6.68 -18.57 1.45
CA ILE A 41 -7.45 -19.46 0.57
C ILE A 41 -6.56 -19.94 -0.56
N GLU A 42 -6.53 -21.26 -0.78
CA GLU A 42 -5.89 -21.87 -1.95
C GLU A 42 -6.92 -21.98 -3.08
N ASP A 43 -6.97 -20.94 -3.91
CA ASP A 43 -7.82 -20.98 -5.11
C ASP A 43 -7.27 -20.06 -6.20
N ALA A 44 -6.82 -20.65 -7.30
CA ALA A 44 -6.34 -19.91 -8.46
C ALA A 44 -7.43 -19.01 -9.09
N ALA A 45 -8.71 -19.29 -8.85
CA ALA A 45 -9.82 -18.47 -9.32
C ALA A 45 -9.99 -17.16 -8.52
N PHE A 46 -9.40 -17.07 -7.32
CA PHE A 46 -9.44 -15.86 -6.50
C PHE A 46 -8.68 -14.68 -7.12
N GLY A 47 -7.56 -14.93 -7.76
CA GLY A 47 -6.80 -14.00 -8.59
C GLY A 47 -6.20 -12.77 -7.91
N ALA A 48 -6.57 -12.45 -6.67
CA ALA A 48 -6.08 -11.30 -5.89
C ALA A 48 -6.35 -11.46 -4.40
N SER A 49 -5.57 -10.79 -3.55
CA SER A 49 -5.84 -10.68 -2.11
C SER A 49 -6.93 -9.65 -1.86
N LYS A 50 -8.01 -10.06 -1.21
CA LYS A 50 -9.24 -9.27 -1.09
C LYS A 50 -9.73 -9.14 0.34
N LEU A 51 -10.42 -8.03 0.59
CA LEU A 51 -11.26 -7.82 1.75
C LEU A 51 -12.72 -7.94 1.32
N TYR A 52 -13.50 -8.72 2.05
CA TYR A 52 -14.93 -8.85 1.90
C TYR A 52 -15.65 -8.16 3.05
N LEU A 53 -16.50 -7.20 2.73
CA LEU A 53 -17.34 -6.49 3.69
C LEU A 53 -18.71 -7.15 3.77
N TYR A 54 -19.08 -7.56 4.98
CA TYR A 54 -20.33 -8.26 5.27
C TYR A 54 -21.28 -7.35 6.06
N ALA A 55 -22.55 -7.43 5.73
CA ALA A 55 -23.64 -6.88 6.53
C ALA A 55 -24.78 -7.90 6.59
N ASN A 56 -25.33 -8.11 7.80
CA ASN A 56 -26.41 -9.05 8.05
C ASN A 56 -26.14 -10.45 7.46
N ASP A 57 -24.94 -10.99 7.72
CA ASP A 57 -24.45 -12.30 7.27
C ASP A 57 -24.36 -12.47 5.73
N ARG A 58 -24.29 -11.36 4.99
CA ARG A 58 -24.14 -11.38 3.53
C ARG A 58 -22.98 -10.50 3.10
N MET A 59 -22.25 -11.00 2.10
CA MET A 59 -21.25 -10.19 1.41
C MET A 59 -21.97 -9.08 0.61
N VAL A 60 -21.55 -7.84 0.84
CA VAL A 60 -22.07 -6.64 0.18
C VAL A 60 -21.06 -6.10 -0.82
N GLN A 61 -19.79 -6.03 -0.43
CA GLN A 61 -18.74 -5.40 -1.24
C GLN A 61 -17.42 -6.15 -1.09
N GLU A 62 -16.59 -6.13 -2.15
CA GLU A 62 -15.21 -6.59 -2.12
C GLU A 62 -14.25 -5.44 -2.40
N VAL A 63 -13.10 -5.42 -1.71
CA VAL A 63 -12.02 -4.46 -1.89
C VAL A 63 -10.72 -5.20 -2.21
N ASN A 64 -10.01 -4.74 -3.25
CA ASN A 64 -8.71 -5.30 -3.60
C ASN A 64 -7.63 -4.68 -2.72
N LEU A 65 -7.10 -5.46 -1.77
CA LEU A 65 -6.08 -5.02 -0.82
C LEU A 65 -4.69 -4.78 -1.45
N GLU A 66 -4.44 -5.30 -2.65
CA GLU A 66 -3.17 -5.06 -3.37
C GLU A 66 -3.02 -3.60 -3.82
N LYS A 67 -4.10 -2.80 -3.74
CA LYS A 67 -4.07 -1.36 -3.98
C LYS A 67 -3.70 -0.58 -2.72
N GLU A 68 -4.09 -1.09 -1.56
CA GLU A 68 -3.92 -0.46 -0.26
C GLU A 68 -2.59 -0.84 0.40
N ILE A 69 -2.13 -2.07 0.16
CA ILE A 69 -0.89 -2.61 0.74
C ILE A 69 0.10 -2.85 -0.40
N VAL A 70 1.09 -1.98 -0.54
CA VAL A 70 2.04 -1.94 -1.67
C VAL A 70 2.77 -3.27 -1.87
N ASP A 71 3.18 -3.91 -0.78
CA ASP A 71 3.97 -5.14 -0.81
C ASP A 71 3.12 -6.41 -0.85
N LEU A 72 1.79 -6.28 -0.88
CA LEU A 72 0.84 -7.36 -1.04
C LEU A 72 0.57 -7.60 -2.52
N ASP A 73 1.46 -8.29 -3.20
CA ASP A 73 1.34 -8.59 -4.64
C ASP A 73 0.82 -10.02 -4.86
N LYS A 74 -0.03 -10.18 -5.86
CA LYS A 74 -0.59 -11.49 -6.27
C LYS A 74 0.50 -12.54 -6.54
N ASN A 75 1.67 -12.13 -7.04
CA ASN A 75 2.76 -13.04 -7.37
C ASN A 75 3.39 -13.69 -6.14
N LEU A 76 3.21 -13.12 -4.97
CA LEU A 76 3.77 -13.60 -3.72
C LEU A 76 3.10 -14.86 -3.23
N PHE A 77 1.79 -14.85 -3.28
CA PHE A 77 0.99 -16.00 -2.88
C PHE A 77 0.86 -17.00 -4.03
N SER A 78 0.90 -16.55 -5.30
CA SER A 78 0.77 -17.43 -6.45
C SER A 78 1.91 -18.46 -6.56
N ALA A 79 3.12 -18.13 -6.11
CA ALA A 79 4.22 -19.10 -6.01
C ALA A 79 3.91 -20.25 -5.04
N LYS A 80 2.97 -20.03 -4.10
CA LYS A 80 2.48 -21.04 -3.14
C LYS A 80 1.00 -21.40 -3.38
N GLY A 81 0.32 -20.76 -4.33
CA GLY A 81 -1.09 -21.01 -4.66
C GLY A 81 -2.10 -20.44 -3.66
N TYR A 82 -1.70 -19.51 -2.77
CA TYR A 82 -2.59 -18.94 -1.77
C TYR A 82 -2.91 -17.47 -2.06
N TYR A 83 -4.07 -17.03 -1.58
CA TYR A 83 -4.47 -15.63 -1.53
C TYR A 83 -4.95 -15.29 -0.14
N TYR A 84 -4.72 -14.06 0.29
CA TYR A 84 -5.30 -13.55 1.52
C TYR A 84 -6.77 -13.21 1.27
N ALA A 85 -7.64 -13.59 2.21
CA ALA A 85 -9.03 -13.16 2.26
C ALA A 85 -9.34 -12.64 3.68
N GLY A 86 -9.68 -11.35 3.77
CA GLY A 86 -10.21 -10.74 4.98
C GLY A 86 -11.73 -10.72 4.93
N ILE A 87 -12.41 -11.05 6.03
CA ILE A 87 -13.86 -10.90 6.16
C ILE A 87 -14.12 -9.91 7.28
N LEU A 88 -14.64 -8.73 6.93
CA LEU A 88 -14.99 -7.68 7.85
C LEU A 88 -16.49 -7.68 8.12
N SER A 89 -16.86 -7.62 9.38
CA SER A 89 -18.26 -7.46 9.82
C SER A 89 -18.32 -6.54 11.04
N GLY A 90 -19.49 -5.96 11.29
CA GLY A 90 -19.71 -5.10 12.43
C GLY A 90 -21.08 -4.45 12.39
N LYS A 91 -21.58 -4.05 13.56
CA LYS A 91 -22.89 -3.42 13.68
C LYS A 91 -23.00 -2.17 12.80
N PHE A 92 -21.94 -1.38 12.71
CA PHE A 92 -21.91 -0.18 11.86
C PHE A 92 -22.17 -0.53 10.38
N LEU A 93 -21.58 -1.63 9.87
CA LEU A 93 -21.84 -2.10 8.50
C LEU A 93 -23.27 -2.61 8.32
N ASP A 94 -23.82 -3.30 9.33
CA ASP A 94 -25.20 -3.81 9.32
C ASP A 94 -26.23 -2.67 9.23
N GLU A 95 -25.97 -1.56 9.93
CA GLU A 95 -26.85 -0.40 10.01
C GLU A 95 -26.72 0.54 8.79
N ASN A 96 -25.59 0.52 8.09
CA ASN A 96 -25.30 1.39 6.96
C ASN A 96 -25.28 0.67 5.60
N VAL A 97 -25.93 -0.50 5.51
CA VAL A 97 -26.09 -1.19 4.23
C VAL A 97 -27.24 -0.58 3.43
N GLY A 98 -26.99 -0.28 2.15
CA GLY A 98 -27.99 0.28 1.25
C GLY A 98 -29.21 -0.63 1.06
N THR A 99 -30.34 -0.06 0.71
CA THR A 99 -31.63 -0.75 0.57
C THR A 99 -31.55 -1.97 -0.37
N ASN A 100 -30.75 -1.89 -1.42
CA ASN A 100 -30.56 -2.97 -2.39
C ASN A 100 -29.50 -4.00 -1.95
N ARG A 101 -28.80 -3.75 -0.82
CA ARG A 101 -27.74 -4.60 -0.25
C ARG A 101 -26.60 -4.94 -1.23
N THR A 102 -26.32 -4.03 -2.15
CA THR A 102 -25.21 -4.14 -3.13
C THR A 102 -24.13 -3.09 -2.89
N SER A 103 -24.32 -2.19 -1.94
CA SER A 103 -23.40 -1.14 -1.54
C SER A 103 -23.67 -0.71 -0.11
N PHE A 104 -22.78 0.04 0.48
CA PHE A 104 -22.97 0.73 1.75
C PHE A 104 -23.34 2.19 1.53
N ASP A 105 -24.18 2.72 2.39
CA ASP A 105 -24.54 4.15 2.46
C ASP A 105 -23.55 4.87 3.39
N ILE A 106 -22.24 4.68 3.14
CA ILE A 106 -21.11 5.25 3.86
C ILE A 106 -20.33 6.10 2.85
N SER A 107 -20.02 7.35 3.21
CA SER A 107 -19.21 8.25 2.37
C SER A 107 -17.79 7.68 2.19
N ASP A 108 -17.22 7.83 1.00
CA ASP A 108 -15.85 7.39 0.74
C ASP A 108 -14.85 8.14 1.63
N THR A 109 -15.02 9.46 1.78
CA THR A 109 -14.18 10.32 2.62
C THR A 109 -15.01 11.04 3.69
N ALA A 110 -14.44 11.25 4.88
CA ALA A 110 -15.08 12.04 5.93
C ALA A 110 -14.98 13.54 5.60
N GLU A 111 -16.13 14.20 5.39
CA GLU A 111 -16.16 15.64 5.07
C GLU A 111 -15.83 16.53 6.28
N ASP A 112 -16.16 16.12 7.51
CA ASP A 112 -16.00 16.93 8.74
C ASP A 112 -15.32 16.20 9.93
N GLY A 113 -14.73 15.03 9.73
CA GLY A 113 -14.01 14.29 10.78
C GLY A 113 -14.88 13.73 11.92
N SER A 114 -16.20 13.75 11.78
CA SER A 114 -17.17 13.26 12.78
C SER A 114 -17.77 11.90 12.44
N GLU A 115 -17.78 11.50 11.18
CA GLU A 115 -18.33 10.25 10.69
C GLU A 115 -17.23 9.32 10.18
N ILE A 116 -17.39 8.01 10.41
CA ILE A 116 -16.49 6.98 9.89
C ILE A 116 -16.72 6.88 8.39
N SER A 117 -15.68 7.10 7.60
CA SER A 117 -15.68 6.94 6.15
C SER A 117 -15.30 5.52 5.72
N MET A 118 -15.56 5.18 4.46
CA MET A 118 -15.10 3.92 3.88
C MET A 118 -13.57 3.86 3.82
N ASP A 119 -12.90 4.98 3.53
CA ASP A 119 -11.43 5.08 3.52
C ASP A 119 -10.85 4.83 4.91
N ASP A 120 -11.50 5.33 6.00
CA ASP A 120 -11.07 5.04 7.37
C ASP A 120 -11.17 3.54 7.69
N ILE A 121 -12.26 2.90 7.26
CA ILE A 121 -12.48 1.47 7.47
C ILE A 121 -11.39 0.66 6.73
N ILE A 122 -11.19 0.95 5.45
CA ILE A 122 -10.22 0.24 4.60
C ILE A 122 -8.80 0.44 5.13
N SER A 123 -8.41 1.66 5.51
CA SER A 123 -7.09 1.97 6.05
C SER A 123 -6.82 1.23 7.36
N ASN A 124 -7.76 1.24 8.30
CA ASN A 124 -7.62 0.49 9.56
C ASN A 124 -7.54 -1.02 9.32
N VAL A 125 -8.32 -1.56 8.39
CA VAL A 125 -8.22 -2.97 8.00
C VAL A 125 -6.87 -3.26 7.38
N ALA A 126 -6.37 -2.41 6.48
CA ALA A 126 -5.06 -2.59 5.84
C ALA A 126 -3.92 -2.63 6.87
N GLU A 127 -3.97 -1.78 7.92
CA GLU A 127 -3.02 -1.82 9.03
C GLU A 127 -3.06 -3.17 9.77
N ASN A 128 -4.25 -3.67 10.11
CA ASN A 128 -4.41 -4.97 10.78
C ASN A 128 -3.93 -6.13 9.88
N VAL A 129 -4.20 -6.08 8.58
CA VAL A 129 -3.71 -7.07 7.60
C VAL A 129 -2.19 -7.03 7.51
N GLN A 130 -1.57 -5.85 7.53
CA GLN A 130 -0.11 -5.71 7.54
C GLN A 130 0.50 -6.34 8.80
N ILE A 131 -0.13 -6.18 9.96
CA ILE A 131 0.30 -6.82 11.21
C ILE A 131 0.20 -8.36 11.08
N TYR A 132 -0.92 -8.87 10.61
CA TYR A 132 -1.14 -10.31 10.43
C TYR A 132 -0.17 -10.95 9.43
N LEU A 133 0.20 -10.22 8.39
CA LEU A 133 1.12 -10.66 7.33
C LEU A 133 2.56 -10.15 7.54
N ALA A 134 2.92 -9.64 8.72
CA ALA A 134 4.17 -8.90 8.95
C ALA A 134 5.42 -9.66 8.51
N ASP A 135 5.57 -10.92 8.89
CA ASP A 135 6.74 -11.75 8.54
C ASP A 135 6.88 -11.87 7.03
N TYR A 136 5.77 -12.09 6.36
CA TYR A 136 5.68 -12.26 4.93
C TYR A 136 5.98 -10.96 4.17
N LEU A 137 5.34 -9.86 4.56
CA LEU A 137 5.57 -8.54 3.95
C LEU A 137 7.01 -8.06 4.18
N SER A 138 7.60 -8.38 5.33
CA SER A 138 9.00 -8.07 5.64
C SER A 138 9.96 -8.78 4.67
N GLU A 139 9.74 -10.07 4.38
CA GLU A 139 10.55 -10.80 3.39
C GLU A 139 10.46 -10.18 2.00
N VAL A 140 9.25 -9.79 1.59
CA VAL A 140 9.02 -9.13 0.30
C VAL A 140 9.70 -7.79 0.23
N LYS A 141 9.50 -6.96 1.25
CA LYS A 141 10.12 -5.64 1.35
C LYS A 141 11.64 -5.77 1.27
N GLY A 142 12.23 -6.72 1.99
CA GLY A 142 13.68 -6.97 1.93
C GLY A 142 14.18 -7.34 0.53
N LYS A 143 13.51 -8.27 -0.15
CA LYS A 143 13.84 -8.66 -1.52
C LYS A 143 13.68 -7.51 -2.52
N LYS A 144 12.62 -6.71 -2.36
CA LYS A 144 12.38 -5.50 -3.17
C LYS A 144 13.50 -4.48 -2.98
N GLU A 145 13.85 -4.17 -1.74
CA GLU A 145 14.92 -3.20 -1.43
C GLU A 145 16.25 -3.65 -2.01
N GLU A 146 16.63 -4.91 -1.83
CA GLU A 146 17.86 -5.46 -2.39
C GLU A 146 17.89 -5.35 -3.91
N ARG A 147 16.78 -5.73 -4.57
CA ARG A 147 16.66 -5.63 -6.03
C ARG A 147 16.77 -4.19 -6.53
N VAL A 148 16.06 -3.24 -5.91
CA VAL A 148 16.12 -1.83 -6.29
C VAL A 148 17.54 -1.28 -6.11
N ARG A 149 18.22 -1.63 -5.01
CA ARG A 149 19.62 -1.23 -4.77
C ARG A 149 20.57 -1.80 -5.80
N SER A 150 20.45 -3.10 -6.14
CA SER A 150 21.28 -3.73 -7.16
C SER A 150 21.03 -3.08 -8.53
N TYR A 151 19.77 -2.88 -8.90
CA TYR A 151 19.44 -2.21 -10.16
C TYR A 151 20.04 -0.80 -10.25
N ILE A 152 19.89 0.00 -9.20
CA ILE A 152 20.47 1.36 -9.17
C ILE A 152 21.99 1.29 -9.24
N LYS A 153 22.64 0.33 -8.57
CA LYS A 153 24.10 0.22 -8.55
C LYS A 153 24.67 -0.21 -9.89
N ASP A 154 24.03 -1.19 -10.53
CA ASP A 154 24.63 -1.91 -11.66
C ASP A 154 24.13 -1.36 -13.01
N GLU A 155 22.88 -0.90 -13.09
CA GLU A 155 22.22 -0.51 -14.34
C GLU A 155 21.83 0.99 -14.41
N ALA A 156 21.56 1.62 -13.26
CA ALA A 156 20.96 2.95 -13.23
C ALA A 156 21.54 3.87 -12.13
N PRO A 157 22.88 4.10 -12.11
CA PRO A 157 23.55 4.83 -11.04
C PRO A 157 23.07 6.29 -10.89
N GLN A 158 22.47 6.87 -11.94
CA GLN A 158 21.88 8.20 -11.92
C GLN A 158 20.76 8.36 -10.88
N TYR A 159 20.16 7.29 -10.40
CA TYR A 159 19.12 7.30 -9.36
C TYR A 159 19.65 7.11 -7.93
N GLY A 160 20.96 6.97 -7.74
CA GLY A 160 21.56 6.68 -6.44
C GLY A 160 21.17 7.65 -5.32
N HIS A 161 21.00 8.93 -5.63
CA HIS A 161 20.56 9.96 -4.69
C HIS A 161 19.12 9.77 -4.18
N LEU A 162 18.26 9.06 -4.93
CA LEU A 162 16.86 8.82 -4.56
C LEU A 162 16.75 7.91 -3.33
N LEU A 163 17.67 6.96 -3.16
CA LEU A 163 17.71 6.08 -1.99
C LEU A 163 17.84 6.85 -0.66
N LYS A 164 18.39 8.06 -0.71
CA LYS A 164 18.59 8.91 0.45
C LYS A 164 17.50 9.98 0.61
N TYR A 165 17.13 10.62 -0.48
CA TYR A 165 16.27 11.81 -0.43
C TYR A 165 14.80 11.54 -0.74
N MET A 166 14.49 10.40 -1.37
CA MET A 166 13.14 10.00 -1.76
C MET A 166 12.82 8.57 -1.27
N ARG A 167 13.26 8.27 -0.06
CA ARG A 167 13.18 6.93 0.50
C ARG A 167 11.74 6.39 0.51
N GLU A 168 10.78 7.18 0.97
CA GLU A 168 9.37 6.79 1.04
C GLU A 168 8.80 6.47 -0.34
N ASP A 169 9.13 7.30 -1.35
CA ASP A 169 8.68 7.06 -2.73
C ASP A 169 9.33 5.79 -3.31
N VAL A 170 10.60 5.52 -3.01
CA VAL A 170 11.29 4.29 -3.43
C VAL A 170 10.69 3.06 -2.73
N GLU A 171 10.37 3.17 -1.45
CA GLU A 171 9.69 2.10 -0.69
C GLU A 171 8.27 1.83 -1.22
N ALA A 172 7.60 2.84 -1.81
CA ALA A 172 6.28 2.71 -2.43
C ALA A 172 6.30 2.04 -3.81
N ILE A 173 7.47 1.75 -4.38
CA ILE A 173 7.58 0.98 -5.63
C ILE A 173 7.02 -0.43 -5.37
N LYS A 174 6.19 -0.93 -6.31
CA LYS A 174 5.63 -2.29 -6.22
C LYS A 174 6.73 -3.35 -6.35
N PRO A 175 6.63 -4.46 -5.61
CA PRO A 175 7.53 -5.58 -5.76
C PRO A 175 7.38 -6.22 -7.16
N TYR A 176 8.41 -6.92 -7.62
CA TYR A 176 8.41 -7.74 -8.85
C TYR A 176 8.11 -7.01 -10.17
N LEU A 177 8.33 -5.69 -10.24
CA LEU A 177 8.26 -4.98 -11.51
C LEU A 177 9.38 -5.48 -12.45
N PRO A 178 9.12 -5.64 -13.78
CA PRO A 178 10.17 -5.81 -14.77
C PRO A 178 11.12 -4.60 -14.76
N ASP A 179 12.38 -4.78 -15.17
CA ASP A 179 13.39 -3.71 -15.09
C ASP A 179 12.99 -2.44 -15.84
N CYS A 180 12.37 -2.57 -17.01
CA CYS A 180 11.86 -1.41 -17.74
C CYS A 180 10.78 -0.63 -16.97
N LYS A 181 9.94 -1.32 -16.16
CA LYS A 181 8.95 -0.68 -15.31
C LYS A 181 9.56 -0.10 -14.03
N LEU A 182 10.59 -0.74 -13.52
CA LEU A 182 11.35 -0.22 -12.39
C LEU A 182 12.05 1.08 -12.78
N ASP A 183 12.63 1.15 -13.97
CA ASP A 183 13.24 2.38 -14.50
C ASP A 183 12.22 3.50 -14.66
N ASP A 184 11.05 3.20 -15.26
CA ASP A 184 9.94 4.16 -15.39
C ASP A 184 9.53 4.76 -14.03
N GLU A 185 9.43 3.93 -12.97
CA GLU A 185 9.08 4.40 -11.62
C GLU A 185 10.20 5.24 -11.00
N LEU A 186 11.46 4.81 -11.10
CA LEU A 186 12.61 5.59 -10.64
C LEU A 186 12.73 6.93 -11.37
N TYR A 187 12.44 6.97 -12.66
CA TYR A 187 12.40 8.21 -13.42
C TYR A 187 11.31 9.17 -12.92
N LYS A 188 10.11 8.67 -12.62
CA LYS A 188 9.02 9.47 -12.04
C LYS A 188 9.44 10.05 -10.69
N ILE A 189 10.07 9.25 -9.83
CA ILE A 189 10.57 9.68 -8.52
C ILE A 189 11.67 10.75 -8.69
N LYS A 190 12.60 10.55 -9.63
CA LYS A 190 13.61 11.56 -9.97
C LYS A 190 12.96 12.88 -10.39
N ARG A 191 11.97 12.83 -11.26
CA ARG A 191 11.23 14.04 -11.70
C ARG A 191 10.54 14.75 -10.53
N LYS A 192 9.95 13.98 -9.58
CA LYS A 192 9.37 14.52 -8.35
C LYS A 192 10.43 15.23 -7.51
N PHE A 193 11.59 14.59 -7.31
CA PHE A 193 12.73 15.17 -6.61
C PHE A 193 13.20 16.47 -7.26
N ASP A 194 13.42 16.51 -8.57
CA ASP A 194 13.85 17.68 -9.31
C ASP A 194 12.86 18.85 -9.19
N ASN A 195 11.55 18.56 -9.21
CA ASN A 195 10.51 19.56 -8.97
C ASN A 195 10.51 20.09 -7.53
N GLN A 196 10.73 19.22 -6.55
CA GLN A 196 10.85 19.63 -5.15
C GLN A 196 12.07 20.54 -4.95
N LEU A 197 13.22 20.20 -5.55
CA LEU A 197 14.41 21.05 -5.50
C LEU A 197 14.15 22.43 -6.08
N LYS A 198 13.43 22.53 -7.21
CA LYS A 198 13.09 23.85 -7.81
C LYS A 198 12.20 24.66 -6.89
N LYS A 199 11.21 24.03 -6.26
CA LYS A 199 10.30 24.68 -5.32
C LYS A 199 11.06 25.16 -4.08
N ASP A 200 11.88 24.30 -3.48
CA ASP A 200 12.70 24.63 -2.30
C ASP A 200 13.62 25.83 -2.60
N ASN A 201 14.24 25.87 -3.80
CA ASN A 201 15.09 27.01 -4.23
C ASN A 201 14.28 28.31 -4.34
N GLN A 202 13.09 28.27 -4.93
CA GLN A 202 12.22 29.45 -5.04
C GLN A 202 11.81 29.97 -3.66
N ASP A 203 11.50 29.08 -2.72
CA ASP A 203 11.11 29.45 -1.35
C ASP A 203 12.30 30.05 -0.57
N ILE A 204 13.52 29.53 -0.79
CA ILE A 204 14.74 30.13 -0.21
C ILE A 204 14.95 31.55 -0.73
N ILE A 205 14.79 31.79 -2.04
CA ILE A 205 14.94 33.13 -2.65
C ILE A 205 13.89 34.10 -2.10
N LYS A 206 12.60 33.67 -2.04
CA LYS A 206 11.51 34.49 -1.52
C LYS A 206 11.74 34.90 -0.05
N THR A 207 12.28 34.00 0.77
CA THR A 207 12.56 34.32 2.19
C THR A 207 13.66 35.39 2.36
N LEU A 208 14.57 35.51 1.38
CA LEU A 208 15.54 36.60 1.33
C LEU A 208 14.89 37.94 0.97
N GLU A 209 14.06 37.98 -0.06
CA GLU A 209 13.41 39.19 -0.55
C GLU A 209 12.53 39.84 0.51
N VAL A 210 11.90 39.05 1.37
CA VAL A 210 11.00 39.52 2.44
C VAL A 210 11.75 39.89 3.72
N GLY A 211 13.08 39.67 3.82
CA GLY A 211 13.89 39.96 5.01
C GLY A 211 13.48 39.18 6.27
N ALA A 212 12.72 38.10 6.09
CA ALA A 212 12.09 37.35 7.18
C ALA A 212 13.02 36.33 7.88
N THR A 213 14.25 36.18 7.41
CA THR A 213 15.18 35.15 7.89
C THR A 213 16.56 35.75 8.24
N SER A 214 17.16 35.28 9.34
CA SER A 214 18.54 35.66 9.65
C SER A 214 19.51 35.11 8.60
N LEU A 215 20.62 35.80 8.39
CA LEU A 215 21.66 35.42 7.42
C LEU A 215 22.19 34.00 7.68
N ASP A 216 22.34 33.60 8.95
CA ASP A 216 22.81 32.28 9.35
C ASP A 216 21.83 31.17 8.95
N SER A 217 20.53 31.38 9.17
CA SER A 217 19.49 30.41 8.79
C SER A 217 19.39 30.26 7.26
N TYR A 218 19.61 31.33 6.51
CA TYR A 218 19.70 31.30 5.05
C TYR A 218 20.88 30.46 4.58
N GLN A 219 22.08 30.72 5.14
CA GLN A 219 23.29 29.97 4.78
C GLN A 219 23.11 28.46 5.04
N GLU A 220 22.52 28.09 6.17
CA GLU A 220 22.27 26.69 6.49
C GLU A 220 21.32 26.03 5.47
N LYS A 221 20.22 26.70 5.13
CA LYS A 221 19.25 26.18 4.11
C LYS A 221 19.91 26.04 2.74
N PHE A 222 20.70 27.06 2.35
CA PHE A 222 21.41 27.05 1.09
C PHE A 222 22.45 25.93 1.02
N GLN A 223 23.23 25.70 2.08
CA GLN A 223 24.21 24.62 2.15
C GLN A 223 23.54 23.23 2.05
N LYS A 224 22.42 23.02 2.75
CA LYS A 224 21.66 21.78 2.65
C LYS A 224 21.15 21.54 1.22
N GLN A 225 20.64 22.57 0.58
CA GLN A 225 20.13 22.50 -0.78
C GLN A 225 21.25 22.24 -1.80
N PHE A 226 22.38 22.94 -1.65
CA PHE A 226 23.54 22.73 -2.50
C PHE A 226 24.11 21.31 -2.40
N ALA A 227 24.13 20.74 -1.19
CA ALA A 227 24.54 19.34 -0.98
C ALA A 227 23.65 18.36 -1.75
N LYS A 228 22.31 18.54 -1.69
CA LYS A 228 21.35 17.71 -2.45
C LYS A 228 21.60 17.82 -3.96
N ILE A 229 21.76 19.04 -4.49
CA ILE A 229 22.01 19.27 -5.92
C ILE A 229 23.35 18.66 -6.34
N SER A 230 24.39 18.85 -5.55
CA SER A 230 25.71 18.28 -5.85
C SER A 230 25.70 16.76 -5.89
N GLU A 231 24.99 16.11 -4.96
CA GLU A 231 24.87 14.65 -4.93
C GLU A 231 24.06 14.11 -6.11
N ALA A 232 22.94 14.78 -6.46
CA ALA A 232 22.15 14.43 -7.65
C ALA A 232 22.96 14.60 -8.95
N ASN A 233 23.73 15.66 -9.09
CA ASN A 233 24.59 15.88 -10.26
C ASN A 233 25.70 14.83 -10.36
N LYS A 234 26.32 14.44 -9.25
CA LYS A 234 27.32 13.34 -9.24
C LYS A 234 26.71 12.03 -9.68
N ALA A 235 25.50 11.70 -9.19
CA ALA A 235 24.79 10.50 -9.62
C ALA A 235 24.46 10.53 -11.13
N SER A 236 24.01 11.67 -11.65
CA SER A 236 23.74 11.83 -13.09
C SER A 236 24.99 11.68 -13.95
N LEU A 237 26.17 12.12 -13.46
CA LEU A 237 27.43 11.93 -14.20
C LEU A 237 27.88 10.46 -14.22
N ALA A 238 27.51 9.67 -13.23
CA ALA A 238 27.85 8.24 -13.18
C ALA A 238 27.15 7.41 -14.26
N GLU A 239 26.11 7.94 -14.91
CA GLU A 239 25.45 7.34 -16.06
C GLU A 239 26.39 7.26 -17.30
N TYR A 240 27.40 8.12 -17.38
CA TYR A 240 28.27 8.28 -18.55
C TYR A 240 29.67 7.71 -18.34
N VAL A 241 29.95 7.08 -17.21
CA VAL A 241 31.24 6.50 -16.86
C VAL A 241 31.16 4.99 -16.75
#